data_2a5e462b830831009dfe4fbd3c38a409
#
_entry.id   2a5e462b830831009dfe4fbd3c38a409
#
_cell.length_a   1.000
_cell.length_b   1.000
_cell.length_c   1.000
_cell.angle_alpha   90.00
_cell.angle_beta   90.00
_cell.angle_gamma   90.00
#
_symmetry.space_group_name_H-M   'P 1'
#
loop_
_entity.id
_entity.type
_entity.pdbx_description
1 polymer ?
#
loop_
_entity_poly.entity_id
_entity_poly.type
_entity_poly.pdbx_seq_one_letter_code
_entity_poly.pdbx_strand_id
1 'polypeptide(L)'
;DLLEDGVDYLPITHFDMTRFLLTLEQATDLIEWAYEYDDSHGKIAVPKVKSLKVTDIANVLIASYELDVKLRGVGIRPGEKLHEEMVSSEEWMRTEELDNFFLIGNKNINVEQHSYNSFDYLMDSSDAHKFLRDSGVI
;
A
#
# COMPACT_ATOMS: atom_id res chain seq x y z
N ASP A 1 12.44 16.30 -15.60
CA ASP A 1 11.35 16.05 -14.65
C ASP A 1 10.30 17.14 -14.70
N LEU A 2 9.01 16.84 -14.34
CA LEU A 2 7.88 17.76 -14.47
C LEU A 2 8.12 19.14 -13.83
N LEU A 3 8.89 19.22 -12.77
CA LEU A 3 9.24 20.47 -12.08
C LEU A 3 10.32 21.28 -12.84
N GLU A 4 11.21 20.60 -13.55
CA GLU A 4 12.21 21.25 -14.41
C GLU A 4 11.58 21.85 -15.67
N ASP A 5 10.43 21.31 -16.09
CA ASP A 5 9.62 21.84 -17.22
C ASP A 5 8.76 23.05 -16.86
N GLY A 6 8.88 23.58 -15.62
CA GLY A 6 8.17 24.78 -15.16
C GLY A 6 6.67 24.57 -14.91
N VAL A 7 6.27 23.34 -14.60
CA VAL A 7 4.88 23.00 -14.25
C VAL A 7 4.60 23.42 -12.81
N ASP A 8 3.54 24.18 -12.60
CA ASP A 8 3.11 24.70 -11.29
C ASP A 8 2.17 23.78 -10.49
N TYR A 9 2.08 22.51 -10.89
CA TYR A 9 1.23 21.53 -10.22
C TYR A 9 1.84 20.13 -10.20
N LEU A 10 1.49 19.36 -9.17
CA LEU A 10 1.78 17.93 -9.07
C LEU A 10 0.52 17.15 -9.47
N PRO A 11 0.56 16.32 -10.53
CA PRO A 11 -0.60 15.57 -10.99
C PRO A 11 -0.93 14.44 -10.03
N ILE A 12 -2.18 14.36 -9.61
CA ILE A 12 -2.74 13.28 -8.78
C ILE A 12 -3.82 12.58 -9.57
N THR A 13 -3.77 11.28 -9.66
CA THR A 13 -4.76 10.49 -10.40
C THR A 13 -6.17 10.67 -9.81
N HIS A 14 -6.30 10.54 -8.49
CA HIS A 14 -7.54 10.79 -7.76
C HIS A 14 -7.24 11.14 -6.29
N PHE A 15 -7.98 12.08 -5.71
CA PHE A 15 -7.73 12.57 -4.34
C PHE A 15 -8.06 11.54 -3.25
N ASP A 16 -8.95 10.61 -3.52
CA ASP A 16 -9.30 9.52 -2.59
C ASP A 16 -8.52 8.22 -2.84
N MET A 17 -7.57 8.25 -3.78
CA MET A 17 -6.77 7.08 -4.12
C MET A 17 -5.89 6.66 -2.94
N THR A 18 -5.91 5.37 -2.63
CA THR A 18 -5.09 4.78 -1.58
C THR A 18 -4.16 3.70 -2.13
N ARG A 19 -2.99 3.56 -1.52
CA ARG A 19 -1.99 2.56 -1.89
C ARG A 19 -1.37 1.95 -0.64
N PHE A 20 -1.10 0.66 -0.70
CA PHE A 20 -0.22 0.03 0.26
C PHE A 20 1.22 0.48 0.01
N LEU A 21 1.97 0.68 1.09
CA LEU A 21 3.40 0.93 1.01
C LEU A 21 4.17 -0.17 1.71
N LEU A 22 5.18 -0.65 1.03
CA LEU A 22 6.10 -1.67 1.49
C LEU A 22 7.52 -1.13 1.37
N THR A 23 8.27 -1.16 2.47
CA THR A 23 9.71 -0.82 2.42
C THR A 23 10.49 -1.99 1.84
N LEU A 24 11.71 -1.71 1.36
CA LEU A 24 12.59 -2.77 0.86
C LEU A 24 12.92 -3.80 1.95
N GLU A 25 13.11 -3.34 3.19
CA GLU A 25 13.32 -4.20 4.37
C GLU A 25 12.12 -5.13 4.60
N GLN A 26 10.90 -4.60 4.66
CA GLN A 26 9.69 -5.41 4.79
C GLN A 26 9.52 -6.43 3.64
N ALA A 27 9.91 -6.06 2.41
CA ALA A 27 9.86 -6.98 1.28
C ALA A 27 10.88 -8.12 1.44
N THR A 28 12.08 -7.81 1.95
CA THR A 28 13.13 -8.80 2.23
C THR A 28 12.69 -9.74 3.35
N ASP A 29 12.18 -9.20 4.45
CA ASP A 29 11.65 -9.98 5.59
C ASP A 29 10.54 -10.94 5.16
N LEU A 30 9.65 -10.49 4.26
CA LEU A 30 8.61 -11.36 3.71
C LEU A 30 9.19 -12.54 2.94
N ILE A 31 10.21 -12.30 2.10
CA ILE A 31 10.85 -13.35 1.30
C ILE A 31 11.57 -14.35 2.20
N GLU A 32 12.35 -13.87 3.17
CA GLU A 32 13.06 -14.71 4.14
C GLU A 32 12.07 -15.55 4.96
N TRP A 33 11.05 -14.91 5.51
CA TRP A 33 10.01 -15.61 6.25
C TRP A 33 9.30 -16.67 5.40
N ALA A 34 8.92 -16.35 4.18
CA ALA A 34 8.22 -17.28 3.29
C ALA A 34 9.12 -18.48 2.89
N TYR A 35 10.43 -18.28 2.86
CA TYR A 35 11.40 -19.35 2.60
C TYR A 35 11.60 -20.26 3.81
N GLU A 36 11.64 -19.72 5.01
CA GLU A 36 11.91 -20.45 6.25
C GLU A 36 10.67 -21.13 6.85
N TYR A 37 9.48 -20.62 6.56
CA TYR A 37 8.25 -21.13 7.12
C TYR A 37 7.75 -22.36 6.37
N ASP A 38 7.89 -23.52 6.97
CA ASP A 38 7.58 -24.82 6.34
C ASP A 38 6.18 -24.90 5.74
N ASP A 39 5.19 -24.29 6.40
CA ASP A 39 3.80 -24.29 5.95
C ASP A 39 3.50 -23.29 4.80
N SER A 40 4.48 -22.52 4.35
CA SER A 40 4.33 -21.58 3.22
C SER A 40 4.29 -22.27 1.85
N HIS A 41 4.78 -23.49 1.75
CA HIS A 41 4.92 -24.20 0.49
C HIS A 41 3.59 -24.36 -0.26
N GLY A 42 3.55 -23.87 -1.49
CA GLY A 42 2.35 -23.90 -2.33
C GLY A 42 1.25 -22.91 -1.92
N LYS A 43 1.55 -21.98 -1.04
CA LYS A 43 0.67 -20.90 -0.58
C LYS A 43 1.21 -19.53 -1.01
N ILE A 44 0.40 -18.50 -0.89
CA ILE A 44 0.78 -17.11 -1.18
C ILE A 44 0.93 -16.36 0.13
N ALA A 45 2.13 -15.85 0.40
CA ALA A 45 2.39 -14.99 1.54
C ALA A 45 2.10 -13.52 1.19
N VAL A 46 1.32 -12.85 2.02
CA VAL A 46 0.95 -11.45 1.86
C VAL A 46 1.32 -10.68 3.13
N PRO A 47 2.13 -9.61 3.04
CA PRO A 47 2.55 -8.85 4.21
C PRO A 47 1.41 -8.01 4.79
N LYS A 48 1.34 -7.91 6.11
CA LYS A 48 0.45 -6.96 6.79
C LYS A 48 1.10 -5.58 6.83
N VAL A 49 0.81 -4.77 5.83
CA VAL A 49 1.31 -3.41 5.72
C VAL A 49 0.17 -2.40 5.79
N LYS A 50 0.47 -1.20 6.23
CA LYS A 50 -0.48 -0.10 6.23
C LYS A 50 -0.52 0.56 4.86
N SER A 51 -1.61 1.25 4.61
CA SER A 51 -1.82 2.05 3.41
C SER A 51 -1.89 3.54 3.76
N LEU A 52 -1.79 4.37 2.75
CA LEU A 52 -1.98 5.80 2.87
C LEU A 52 -2.63 6.39 1.61
N LYS A 53 -3.13 7.62 1.72
CA LYS A 53 -3.63 8.34 0.57
C LYS A 53 -2.47 8.82 -0.30
N VAL A 54 -2.65 8.77 -1.61
CA VAL A 54 -1.67 9.33 -2.55
C VAL A 54 -1.47 10.83 -2.32
N THR A 55 -2.51 11.53 -1.86
CA THR A 55 -2.44 12.94 -1.47
C THR A 55 -1.53 13.18 -0.26
N ASP A 56 -1.46 12.26 0.71
CA ASP A 56 -0.56 12.40 1.86
C ASP A 56 0.90 12.28 1.40
N ILE A 57 1.21 11.32 0.51
CA ILE A 57 2.54 11.22 -0.10
C ILE A 57 2.91 12.53 -0.80
N ALA A 58 2.02 13.03 -1.64
CA ALA A 58 2.25 14.25 -2.41
C ALA A 58 2.46 15.47 -1.51
N ASN A 59 1.65 15.64 -0.47
CA ASN A 59 1.78 16.76 0.47
C ASN A 59 3.09 16.69 1.26
N VAL A 60 3.50 15.49 1.67
CA VAL A 60 4.78 15.28 2.36
C VAL A 60 5.95 15.64 1.46
N LEU A 61 5.93 15.20 0.20
CA LEU A 61 6.97 15.57 -0.78
C LEU A 61 7.02 17.07 -1.05
N ILE A 62 5.86 17.72 -1.25
CA ILE A 62 5.76 19.17 -1.43
C ILE A 62 6.39 19.90 -0.26
N ALA A 63 6.05 19.50 0.97
CA ALA A 63 6.58 20.13 2.18
C ALA A 63 8.09 19.88 2.36
N SER A 64 8.56 18.66 2.11
CA SER A 64 9.96 18.28 2.33
C SER A 64 10.93 18.92 1.32
N TYR A 65 10.47 19.13 0.10
CA TYR A 65 11.26 19.76 -0.96
C TYR A 65 10.93 21.26 -1.14
N GLU A 66 10.12 21.83 -0.24
CA GLU A 66 9.71 23.25 -0.27
C GLU A 66 9.15 23.68 -1.65
N LEU A 67 8.35 22.80 -2.28
CA LEU A 67 7.84 23.02 -3.62
C LEU A 67 6.65 24.01 -3.60
N ASP A 68 6.69 25.04 -4.46
CA ASP A 68 5.55 25.94 -4.68
C ASP A 68 4.65 25.42 -5.80
N VAL A 69 3.99 24.28 -5.56
CA VAL A 69 3.10 23.63 -6.51
C VAL A 69 1.78 23.22 -5.85
N LYS A 70 0.72 23.13 -6.65
CA LYS A 70 -0.61 22.69 -6.21
C LYS A 70 -0.88 21.25 -6.68
N LEU A 71 -1.70 20.52 -5.93
CA LEU A 71 -2.20 19.23 -6.40
C LEU A 71 -3.27 19.43 -7.47
N ARG A 72 -3.18 18.68 -8.56
CA ARG A 72 -4.16 18.69 -9.65
C ARG A 72 -4.63 17.29 -9.99
N GLY A 73 -5.95 17.03 -9.87
CA GLY A 73 -6.56 15.78 -10.30
C GLY A 73 -6.52 15.63 -11.82
N VAL A 74 -5.95 14.50 -12.30
CA VAL A 74 -5.84 14.21 -13.74
C VAL A 74 -6.77 13.09 -14.21
N GLY A 75 -7.46 12.41 -13.29
CA GLY A 75 -8.37 11.30 -13.57
C GLY A 75 -7.71 9.94 -13.51
N ILE A 76 -8.52 8.91 -13.20
CA ILE A 76 -8.09 7.52 -13.12
C ILE A 76 -7.86 6.99 -14.53
N ARG A 77 -6.75 6.29 -14.74
CA ARG A 77 -6.42 5.66 -16.02
C ARG A 77 -7.17 4.34 -16.19
N PRO A 78 -7.41 3.87 -17.43
CA PRO A 78 -8.00 2.56 -17.66
C PRO A 78 -7.18 1.45 -16.99
N GLY A 79 -7.86 0.60 -16.20
CA GLY A 79 -7.22 -0.49 -15.46
C GLY A 79 -6.61 -0.10 -14.09
N GLU A 80 -6.59 1.18 -13.76
CA GLU A 80 -6.12 1.66 -12.45
C GLU A 80 -7.25 1.60 -11.42
N LYS A 81 -6.96 1.09 -10.22
CA LYS A 81 -7.93 0.98 -9.12
C LYS A 81 -7.84 2.19 -8.20
N LEU A 82 -8.98 2.63 -7.67
CA LEU A 82 -9.04 3.67 -6.64
C LEU A 82 -8.37 3.17 -5.34
N HIS A 83 -8.68 1.93 -4.94
CA HIS A 83 -8.10 1.24 -3.80
C HIS A 83 -7.49 -0.07 -4.25
N GLU A 84 -6.35 -0.44 -3.69
CA GLU A 84 -5.70 -1.72 -3.96
C GLU A 84 -6.25 -2.81 -3.04
N GLU A 85 -6.28 -4.04 -3.53
CA GLU A 85 -6.69 -5.22 -2.78
C GLU A 85 -5.60 -6.27 -2.88
N MET A 86 -5.05 -6.70 -1.73
CA MET A 86 -4.02 -7.73 -1.64
C MET A 86 -4.59 -9.11 -1.34
N VAL A 87 -5.72 -9.17 -0.62
CA VAL A 87 -6.47 -10.40 -0.39
C VAL A 87 -7.92 -10.11 -0.69
N SER A 88 -8.45 -10.74 -1.73
CA SER A 88 -9.85 -10.62 -2.11
C SER A 88 -10.77 -11.34 -1.12
N SER A 89 -12.06 -11.03 -1.15
CA SER A 89 -13.05 -11.69 -0.30
C SER A 89 -13.16 -13.20 -0.57
N GLU A 90 -12.88 -13.64 -1.80
CA GLU A 90 -12.82 -15.07 -2.15
C GLU A 90 -11.56 -15.72 -1.58
N GLU A 91 -10.41 -15.06 -1.68
CA GLU A 91 -9.16 -15.56 -1.13
C GLU A 91 -9.17 -15.57 0.40
N TRP A 92 -9.90 -14.62 1.03
CA TRP A 92 -10.05 -14.58 2.48
C TRP A 92 -10.60 -15.87 3.05
N MET A 93 -11.51 -16.53 2.35
CA MET A 93 -12.07 -17.81 2.78
C MET A 93 -11.01 -18.89 3.05
N ARG A 94 -9.87 -18.79 2.40
CA ARG A 94 -8.73 -19.72 2.49
C ARG A 94 -7.45 -19.07 3.01
N THR A 95 -7.57 -17.92 3.68
CA THR A 95 -6.47 -17.14 4.23
C THR A 95 -6.33 -17.40 5.72
N GLU A 96 -5.15 -17.82 6.12
CA GLU A 96 -4.72 -17.89 7.52
C GLU A 96 -4.09 -16.57 7.91
N GLU A 97 -4.52 -16.02 9.04
CA GLU A 97 -3.98 -14.79 9.59
C GLU A 97 -2.88 -15.11 10.60
N LEU A 98 -1.66 -14.70 10.33
CA LEU A 98 -0.49 -14.77 11.19
C LEU A 98 -0.14 -13.38 11.74
N ASP A 99 0.84 -13.28 12.64
CA ASP A 99 1.17 -12.01 13.30
C ASP A 99 1.48 -10.89 12.29
N ASN A 100 2.41 -11.12 11.37
CA ASN A 100 2.89 -10.12 10.42
C ASN A 100 2.47 -10.39 8.97
N PHE A 101 1.82 -11.52 8.69
CA PHE A 101 1.51 -11.97 7.34
C PHE A 101 0.13 -12.60 7.26
N PHE A 102 -0.45 -12.59 6.06
CA PHE A 102 -1.52 -13.49 5.68
C PHE A 102 -0.94 -14.59 4.80
N LEU A 103 -1.47 -15.80 4.95
CA LEU A 103 -1.06 -16.95 4.17
C LEU A 103 -2.26 -17.56 3.44
N ILE A 104 -2.35 -17.34 2.13
CA ILE A 104 -3.45 -17.80 1.29
C ILE A 104 -3.18 -19.24 0.87
N GLY A 105 -3.96 -20.16 1.37
CA GLY A 105 -3.85 -21.60 1.09
C GLY A 105 -4.85 -22.11 0.06
N ASN A 106 -5.01 -23.43 0.04
CA ASN A 106 -5.88 -24.13 -0.91
C ASN A 106 -7.19 -24.64 -0.29
N LYS A 107 -7.36 -24.51 1.03
CA LYS A 107 -8.54 -25.01 1.75
C LYS A 107 -9.26 -23.85 2.42
N ASN A 108 -10.58 -23.84 2.34
CA ASN A 108 -11.39 -22.90 3.08
C ASN A 108 -11.28 -23.16 4.58
N ILE A 109 -10.93 -22.12 5.33
CA ILE A 109 -10.75 -22.14 6.79
C ILE A 109 -11.61 -21.04 7.46
N ASN A 110 -12.03 -20.03 6.73
CA ASN A 110 -12.88 -18.95 7.23
C ASN A 110 -14.32 -19.10 6.71
N VAL A 111 -15.26 -18.61 7.49
CA VAL A 111 -16.69 -18.60 7.14
C VAL A 111 -17.22 -17.20 6.86
N GLU A 112 -16.52 -16.17 7.37
CA GLU A 112 -16.87 -14.77 7.16
C GLU A 112 -16.11 -14.20 5.96
N GLN A 113 -16.81 -13.42 5.14
CA GLN A 113 -16.19 -12.70 4.03
C GLN A 113 -15.55 -11.42 4.56
N HIS A 114 -14.31 -11.25 4.20
CA HIS A 114 -13.53 -10.05 4.46
C HIS A 114 -12.60 -9.80 3.26
N SER A 115 -11.97 -8.64 3.17
CA SER A 115 -10.91 -8.39 2.20
C SER A 115 -9.80 -7.58 2.86
N TYR A 116 -8.58 -7.73 2.36
CA TYR A 116 -7.46 -6.91 2.76
C TYR A 116 -7.18 -5.88 1.67
N ASN A 117 -7.71 -4.68 1.86
CA ASN A 117 -7.67 -3.61 0.89
C ASN A 117 -7.08 -2.32 1.49
N SER A 118 -6.59 -1.41 0.64
CA SER A 118 -5.91 -0.21 1.06
C SER A 118 -6.83 0.89 1.63
N PHE A 119 -8.14 0.76 1.51
CA PHE A 119 -9.07 1.71 2.11
C PHE A 119 -9.30 1.42 3.59
N ASP A 120 -9.43 0.14 3.97
CA ASP A 120 -9.75 -0.26 5.35
C ASP A 120 -8.53 -0.18 6.29
N TYR A 121 -7.31 -0.16 5.74
CA TYR A 121 -6.05 -0.20 6.51
C TYR A 121 -5.25 1.11 6.44
N LEU A 122 -5.93 2.23 6.22
CA LEU A 122 -5.32 3.56 6.15
C LEU A 122 -4.64 3.95 7.47
N MET A 123 -3.43 4.47 7.32
CA MET A 123 -2.81 5.29 8.37
C MET A 123 -3.50 6.65 8.45
N ASP A 124 -3.49 7.26 9.63
CA ASP A 124 -3.80 8.69 9.70
C ASP A 124 -2.65 9.52 9.07
N SER A 125 -2.94 10.79 8.74
CA SER A 125 -1.97 11.63 8.04
C SER A 125 -0.70 11.91 8.87
N SER A 126 -0.75 11.86 10.19
CA SER A 126 0.44 12.06 11.05
C SER A 126 1.34 10.84 11.03
N ASP A 127 0.75 9.65 11.10
CA ASP A 127 1.46 8.37 10.99
C ASP A 127 2.04 8.18 9.59
N ALA A 128 1.30 8.57 8.54
CA ALA A 128 1.77 8.56 7.16
C ALA A 128 3.03 9.43 6.98
N HIS A 129 3.04 10.63 7.56
CA HIS A 129 4.19 11.54 7.53
C HIS A 129 5.42 10.93 8.21
N LYS A 130 5.21 10.34 9.41
CA LYS A 130 6.27 9.66 10.14
C LYS A 130 6.82 8.46 9.36
N PHE A 131 5.93 7.62 8.82
CA PHE A 131 6.31 6.45 8.03
C PHE A 131 7.17 6.83 6.82
N LEU A 132 6.77 7.86 6.05
CA LEU A 132 7.52 8.30 4.86
C LEU A 132 8.92 8.84 5.20
N ARG A 133 9.06 9.48 6.36
CA ARG A 133 10.36 9.93 6.88
C ARG A 133 11.23 8.75 7.30
N ASP A 134 10.68 7.85 8.11
CA ASP A 134 11.42 6.71 8.68
C ASP A 134 11.82 5.70 7.58
N SER A 135 11.06 5.62 6.48
CA SER A 135 11.37 4.77 5.31
C SER A 135 12.38 5.37 4.34
N GLY A 136 12.87 6.59 4.62
CA GLY A 136 13.89 7.25 3.77
C GLY A 136 13.36 7.75 2.42
N VAL A 137 12.06 7.95 2.29
CA VAL A 137 11.44 8.57 1.09
C VAL A 137 11.70 10.07 1.06
N ILE A 138 11.88 10.66 2.25
CA ILE A 138 12.16 12.09 2.46
C ILE A 138 13.21 12.25 3.55
#